data_f1c6d27ba2cfb34b7a459a8096bcaa67
#
_entry.id   f1c6d27ba2cfb34b7a459a8096bcaa67
#
_cell.length_a   1.000
_cell.length_b   1.000
_cell.length_c   1.000
_cell.angle_alpha   90.00
_cell.angle_beta   90.00
_cell.angle_gamma   90.00
#
_symmetry.space_group_name_H-M   'P 1'
#
loop_
_entity.id
_entity.type
_entity.pdbx_description
1 polymer ?
#
loop_
_entity_poly.entity_id
_entity_poly.type
_entity_poly.pdbx_seq_one_letter_code
_entity_poly.pdbx_strand_id
1 'polypeptide(L)'
;MKDLISLHDLTSEEVKGLLELGLKLKKEHKSGIEHHILKGKTLGMIFTKSSTRTRVSFEVGMTQLGGYPLFLSSNDIQLGRGESIYDTAKVLERMLDGIMIRTYAHQDVLDLAEYANIPVINALTDLLHPCQVLADLMTTYEHKGKLEGLKLAYIGDGNNMAHSLMYGCAKAGMDCAIATPENYQCDAEVVANAKDDFKKSGKELILTTDPVEAIKNADVVYTDTWVSMGQEAEKAERQKIFMPYQVNGELFKNAADDAVFMHCLPAYRGFEVTEEVIDGPQSVIFDEAENRLHAQKAVMATLMG
;
A
#
# COMPACT_ATOMS: atom_id res chain seq x y z
N MET A 1 -3.94 3.30 -18.02
CA MET A 1 -4.47 3.51 -16.65
C MET A 1 -5.14 4.89 -16.57
N LYS A 2 -6.42 4.98 -16.14
CA LYS A 2 -7.12 6.27 -15.87
C LYS A 2 -7.00 6.65 -14.41
N ASP A 3 -7.18 5.67 -13.53
CA ASP A 3 -7.24 5.80 -12.07
C ASP A 3 -6.31 4.76 -11.43
N LEU A 4 -5.97 4.94 -10.16
CA LEU A 4 -5.35 3.90 -9.33
C LEU A 4 -6.27 3.56 -8.16
N ILE A 5 -7.15 2.59 -8.34
CA ILE A 5 -8.08 2.13 -7.31
C ILE A 5 -7.55 0.87 -6.62
N SER A 6 -7.13 -0.10 -7.43
CA SER A 6 -6.57 -1.39 -7.01
C SER A 6 -5.43 -1.80 -7.94
N LEU A 7 -4.45 -2.54 -7.43
CA LEU A 7 -3.43 -3.17 -8.28
C LEU A 7 -4.00 -4.33 -9.11
N HIS A 8 -5.14 -4.90 -8.69
CA HIS A 8 -5.87 -5.89 -9.48
C HIS A 8 -6.26 -5.36 -10.86
N ASP A 9 -6.67 -4.09 -10.94
CA ASP A 9 -7.14 -3.44 -12.17
C ASP A 9 -6.02 -3.14 -13.17
N LEU A 10 -4.77 -3.24 -12.74
CA LEU A 10 -3.60 -2.97 -13.57
C LEU A 10 -3.08 -4.23 -14.25
N THR A 11 -2.43 -4.04 -15.39
CA THR A 11 -1.59 -5.09 -15.98
C THR A 11 -0.24 -5.18 -15.27
N SER A 12 0.46 -6.31 -15.44
CA SER A 12 1.83 -6.46 -14.92
C SER A 12 2.79 -5.43 -15.53
N GLU A 13 2.60 -5.06 -16.80
CA GLU A 13 3.37 -4.04 -17.51
C GLU A 13 3.14 -2.64 -16.92
N GLU A 14 1.90 -2.30 -16.56
CA GLU A 14 1.59 -1.01 -15.91
C GLU A 14 2.24 -0.93 -14.53
N VAL A 15 2.14 -1.99 -13.72
CA VAL A 15 2.83 -2.05 -12.41
C VAL A 15 4.34 -1.91 -12.58
N LYS A 16 4.94 -2.66 -13.50
CA LYS A 16 6.37 -2.58 -13.81
C LYS A 16 6.77 -1.17 -14.26
N GLY A 17 5.99 -0.54 -15.13
CA GLY A 17 6.25 0.84 -15.57
C GLY A 17 6.22 1.85 -14.43
N LEU A 18 5.28 1.71 -13.47
CA LEU A 18 5.23 2.55 -12.26
C LEU A 18 6.47 2.36 -11.37
N LEU A 19 6.92 1.12 -11.19
CA LEU A 19 8.13 0.82 -10.40
C LEU A 19 9.39 1.40 -11.05
N GLU A 20 9.57 1.19 -12.35
CA GLU A 20 10.71 1.73 -13.12
C GLU A 20 10.73 3.26 -13.07
N LEU A 21 9.58 3.92 -13.24
CA LEU A 21 9.46 5.36 -13.13
C LEU A 21 9.78 5.85 -11.71
N GLY A 22 9.25 5.16 -10.67
CA GLY A 22 9.52 5.49 -9.27
C GLY A 22 11.01 5.43 -8.94
N LEU A 23 11.69 4.35 -9.33
CA LEU A 23 13.13 4.17 -9.15
C LEU A 23 13.94 5.25 -9.90
N LYS A 24 13.53 5.58 -11.14
CA LYS A 24 14.15 6.64 -11.92
C LYS A 24 14.01 8.00 -11.23
N LEU A 25 12.78 8.39 -10.84
CA LEU A 25 12.51 9.65 -10.16
C LEU A 25 13.23 9.76 -8.81
N LYS A 26 13.37 8.64 -8.07
CA LYS A 26 14.16 8.56 -6.83
C LYS A 26 15.63 8.85 -7.11
N LYS A 27 16.22 8.17 -8.09
CA LYS A 27 17.63 8.34 -8.47
C LYS A 27 17.92 9.76 -8.92
N GLU A 28 17.07 10.33 -9.78
CA GLU A 28 17.22 11.69 -10.30
C GLU A 28 17.12 12.72 -9.17
N HIS A 29 16.11 12.56 -8.27
CA HIS A 29 15.96 13.44 -7.11
C HIS A 29 17.18 13.41 -6.18
N LYS A 30 17.70 12.21 -5.85
CA LYS A 30 18.93 12.06 -5.04
C LYS A 30 20.17 12.64 -5.72
N SER A 31 20.14 12.82 -7.03
CA SER A 31 21.22 13.47 -7.83
C SER A 31 21.00 14.98 -7.99
N GLY A 32 19.98 15.56 -7.35
CA GLY A 32 19.69 17.00 -7.41
C GLY A 32 18.99 17.45 -8.72
N ILE A 33 18.43 16.52 -9.49
CA ILE A 33 17.67 16.84 -10.70
C ILE A 33 16.25 17.25 -10.31
N GLU A 34 15.86 18.45 -10.67
CA GLU A 34 14.51 18.97 -10.47
C GLU A 34 13.52 18.42 -11.51
N HIS A 35 12.30 18.17 -11.08
CA HIS A 35 11.23 17.71 -11.95
C HIS A 35 10.11 18.75 -12.06
N HIS A 36 9.62 18.97 -13.29
CA HIS A 36 8.52 19.90 -13.58
C HIS A 36 7.38 19.21 -14.35
N ILE A 37 7.25 17.88 -14.18
CA ILE A 37 6.29 17.03 -14.92
C ILE A 37 4.85 17.51 -14.71
N LEU A 38 4.53 17.96 -13.48
CA LEU A 38 3.19 18.42 -13.10
C LEU A 38 3.11 19.93 -12.91
N LYS A 39 3.95 20.70 -13.60
CA LYS A 39 3.92 22.16 -13.52
C LYS A 39 2.55 22.71 -13.91
N GLY A 40 1.94 23.48 -13.00
CA GLY A 40 0.62 24.07 -13.19
C GLY A 40 -0.56 23.15 -12.88
N LYS A 41 -0.30 21.92 -12.47
CA LYS A 41 -1.31 20.93 -12.04
C LYS A 41 -1.61 21.04 -10.56
N THR A 42 -2.84 20.76 -10.17
CA THR A 42 -3.30 20.74 -8.78
C THR A 42 -3.88 19.37 -8.42
N LEU A 43 -3.38 18.79 -7.34
CA LEU A 43 -3.91 17.54 -6.74
C LEU A 43 -4.77 17.86 -5.52
N GLY A 44 -6.06 17.54 -5.55
CA GLY A 44 -6.91 17.56 -4.37
C GLY A 44 -6.65 16.33 -3.49
N MET A 45 -6.34 16.55 -2.23
CA MET A 45 -5.96 15.50 -1.29
C MET A 45 -7.02 15.35 -0.20
N ILE A 46 -8.01 14.48 -0.43
CA ILE A 46 -9.15 14.26 0.49
C ILE A 46 -8.75 13.27 1.58
N PHE A 47 -8.91 13.71 2.85
CA PHE A 47 -8.64 12.90 4.03
C PHE A 47 -9.86 12.83 4.94
N THR A 48 -10.51 11.66 5.02
CA THR A 48 -11.50 11.34 6.06
C THR A 48 -10.85 10.59 7.23
N LYS A 49 -9.66 10.01 6.99
CA LYS A 49 -8.83 9.26 7.94
C LYS A 49 -7.43 9.87 7.98
N SER A 50 -6.98 10.33 9.14
CA SER A 50 -5.69 11.01 9.28
C SER A 50 -4.49 10.10 8.96
N SER A 51 -3.41 10.68 8.44
CA SER A 51 -2.14 9.99 8.21
C SER A 51 -1.01 10.97 7.98
N THR A 52 0.05 10.86 8.78
CA THR A 52 1.27 11.65 8.58
C THR A 52 2.00 11.23 7.30
N ARG A 53 2.27 9.92 7.13
CA ARG A 53 3.03 9.39 5.99
C ARG A 53 2.35 9.66 4.65
N THR A 54 1.06 9.37 4.52
CA THR A 54 0.32 9.62 3.29
C THR A 54 0.27 11.10 2.95
N ARG A 55 0.01 11.97 3.95
CA ARG A 55 -0.03 13.40 3.73
C ARG A 55 1.33 13.92 3.26
N VAL A 56 2.39 13.67 4.01
CA VAL A 56 3.73 14.18 3.70
C VAL A 56 4.22 13.66 2.35
N SER A 57 4.04 12.36 2.05
CA SER A 57 4.53 11.79 0.80
C SER A 57 3.81 12.33 -0.46
N PHE A 58 2.49 12.57 -0.39
CA PHE A 58 1.77 13.20 -1.50
C PHE A 58 2.05 14.70 -1.62
N GLU A 59 2.05 15.46 -0.51
CA GLU A 59 2.37 16.90 -0.53
C GLU A 59 3.77 17.16 -1.08
N VAL A 60 4.77 16.48 -0.52
CA VAL A 60 6.16 16.63 -0.96
C VAL A 60 6.34 16.10 -2.38
N GLY A 61 5.74 14.95 -2.70
CA GLY A 61 5.82 14.35 -4.03
C GLY A 61 5.25 15.25 -5.12
N MET A 62 4.06 15.82 -4.89
CA MET A 62 3.42 16.75 -5.82
C MET A 62 4.26 18.04 -6.01
N THR A 63 4.78 18.60 -4.91
CA THR A 63 5.66 19.77 -4.95
C THR A 63 6.94 19.48 -5.72
N GLN A 64 7.58 18.33 -5.51
CA GLN A 64 8.80 17.91 -6.21
C GLN A 64 8.56 17.66 -7.71
N LEU A 65 7.33 17.41 -8.13
CA LEU A 65 6.95 17.30 -9.54
C LEU A 65 6.55 18.64 -10.16
N GLY A 66 6.64 19.75 -9.40
CA GLY A 66 6.31 21.11 -9.86
C GLY A 66 4.83 21.46 -9.78
N GLY A 67 3.99 20.60 -9.21
CA GLY A 67 2.57 20.81 -9.03
C GLY A 67 2.20 21.39 -7.66
N TYR A 68 0.90 21.59 -7.43
CA TYR A 68 0.35 22.14 -6.20
C TYR A 68 -0.51 21.09 -5.46
N PRO A 69 -0.15 20.67 -4.25
CA PRO A 69 -0.98 19.81 -3.41
C PRO A 69 -1.98 20.65 -2.61
N LEU A 70 -3.27 20.32 -2.70
CA LEU A 70 -4.33 20.97 -1.95
C LEU A 70 -4.89 20.02 -0.90
N PHE A 71 -4.55 20.23 0.37
CA PHE A 71 -5.06 19.39 1.46
C PHE A 71 -6.52 19.70 1.78
N LEU A 72 -7.37 18.65 1.76
CA LEU A 72 -8.81 18.72 1.96
C LEU A 72 -9.20 17.75 3.10
N SER A 73 -9.27 18.26 4.33
CA SER A 73 -9.78 17.49 5.48
C SER A 73 -11.30 17.40 5.42
N SER A 74 -11.87 16.21 5.68
CA SER A 74 -13.32 16.03 5.79
C SER A 74 -13.96 16.92 6.89
N ASN A 75 -13.17 17.36 7.87
CA ASN A 75 -13.63 18.30 8.90
C ASN A 75 -13.84 19.72 8.33
N ASP A 76 -13.19 20.06 7.24
CA ASP A 76 -13.16 21.41 6.65
C ASP A 76 -13.98 21.52 5.36
N ILE A 77 -14.33 20.37 4.72
CA ILE A 77 -15.10 20.31 3.47
C ILE A 77 -16.53 19.78 3.70
N GLN A 78 -17.39 19.94 2.72
CA GLN A 78 -18.81 19.59 2.84
C GLN A 78 -19.08 18.08 2.75
N LEU A 79 -18.16 17.29 2.17
CA LEU A 79 -18.24 15.82 2.10
C LEU A 79 -18.46 15.19 3.49
N GLY A 80 -17.80 15.71 4.54
CA GLY A 80 -18.02 15.31 5.93
C GLY A 80 -19.33 15.85 6.56
N ARG A 81 -20.11 16.66 5.82
CA ARG A 81 -21.31 17.35 6.30
C ARG A 81 -22.57 17.03 5.48
N GLY A 82 -22.54 15.94 4.70
CA GLY A 82 -23.68 15.43 3.95
C GLY A 82 -23.75 15.83 2.48
N GLU A 83 -22.72 16.49 1.91
CA GLU A 83 -22.59 16.62 0.46
C GLU A 83 -22.36 15.24 -0.17
N SER A 84 -23.03 14.99 -1.30
CA SER A 84 -22.85 13.73 -2.03
C SER A 84 -21.47 13.61 -2.66
N ILE A 85 -20.97 12.37 -2.80
CA ILE A 85 -19.72 12.13 -3.55
C ILE A 85 -19.86 12.58 -5.00
N TYR A 86 -21.05 12.43 -5.60
CA TYR A 86 -21.36 12.91 -6.93
C TYR A 86 -21.13 14.42 -7.07
N ASP A 87 -21.73 15.23 -6.18
CA ASP A 87 -21.59 16.69 -6.24
C ASP A 87 -20.14 17.12 -5.99
N THR A 88 -19.49 16.51 -5.00
CA THR A 88 -18.06 16.73 -4.72
C THR A 88 -17.20 16.43 -5.94
N ALA A 89 -17.40 15.28 -6.62
CA ALA A 89 -16.67 14.91 -7.83
C ALA A 89 -16.88 15.92 -8.95
N LYS A 90 -18.15 16.30 -9.21
CA LYS A 90 -18.52 17.24 -10.30
C LYS A 90 -18.03 18.65 -10.07
N VAL A 91 -17.91 19.08 -8.82
CA VAL A 91 -17.31 20.40 -8.49
C VAL A 91 -15.80 20.35 -8.62
N LEU A 92 -15.15 19.34 -8.01
CA LEU A 92 -13.70 19.27 -7.94
C LEU A 92 -13.05 19.03 -9.31
N GLU A 93 -13.66 18.23 -10.21
CA GLU A 93 -13.14 17.98 -11.56
C GLU A 93 -13.00 19.25 -12.42
N ARG A 94 -13.70 20.35 -12.06
CA ARG A 94 -13.64 21.62 -12.76
C ARG A 94 -12.54 22.56 -12.24
N MET A 95 -11.91 22.18 -11.12
CA MET A 95 -10.93 23.03 -10.42
C MET A 95 -9.59 22.35 -10.23
N LEU A 96 -9.55 21.01 -10.28
CA LEU A 96 -8.39 20.17 -10.01
C LEU A 96 -8.01 19.34 -11.24
N ASP A 97 -6.78 18.86 -11.26
CA ASP A 97 -6.26 17.98 -12.32
C ASP A 97 -6.21 16.49 -11.87
N GLY A 98 -6.39 16.23 -10.58
CA GLY A 98 -6.47 14.90 -10.01
C GLY A 98 -6.96 14.94 -8.57
N ILE A 99 -7.46 13.81 -8.10
CA ILE A 99 -7.93 13.61 -6.71
C ILE A 99 -7.21 12.42 -6.12
N MET A 100 -6.62 12.56 -4.93
CA MET A 100 -6.31 11.42 -4.10
C MET A 100 -7.25 11.39 -2.90
N ILE A 101 -7.65 10.20 -2.48
CA ILE A 101 -8.52 10.04 -1.32
C ILE A 101 -8.00 8.97 -0.38
N ARG A 102 -8.00 9.28 0.92
CA ARG A 102 -7.81 8.36 2.02
C ARG A 102 -9.05 8.34 2.89
N THR A 103 -9.78 7.24 2.87
CA THR A 103 -11.09 7.10 3.50
C THR A 103 -11.25 5.72 4.16
N TYR A 104 -12.41 5.47 4.74
CA TYR A 104 -12.81 4.17 5.29
C TYR A 104 -13.46 3.31 4.20
N ALA A 105 -14.61 3.74 3.68
CA ALA A 105 -15.37 2.98 2.70
C ALA A 105 -14.69 2.94 1.33
N HIS A 106 -14.48 1.73 0.79
CA HIS A 106 -13.92 1.56 -0.55
C HIS A 106 -14.86 2.11 -1.63
N GLN A 107 -16.18 2.07 -1.37
CA GLN A 107 -17.19 2.59 -2.28
C GLN A 107 -17.01 4.09 -2.56
N ASP A 108 -16.54 4.88 -1.58
CA ASP A 108 -16.27 6.32 -1.79
C ASP A 108 -15.25 6.55 -2.93
N VAL A 109 -14.26 5.68 -3.02
CA VAL A 109 -13.21 5.76 -4.07
C VAL A 109 -13.78 5.35 -5.42
N LEU A 110 -14.60 4.28 -5.45
CA LEU A 110 -15.27 3.82 -6.66
C LEU A 110 -16.20 4.90 -7.22
N ASP A 111 -17.02 5.50 -6.37
CA ASP A 111 -17.97 6.55 -6.75
C ASP A 111 -17.21 7.81 -7.27
N LEU A 112 -16.14 8.22 -6.61
CA LEU A 112 -15.31 9.32 -7.11
C LEU A 112 -14.72 9.02 -8.50
N ALA A 113 -14.21 7.81 -8.71
CA ALA A 113 -13.62 7.41 -9.99
C ALA A 113 -14.67 7.27 -11.11
N GLU A 114 -15.90 6.87 -10.75
CA GLU A 114 -17.03 6.82 -11.68
C GLU A 114 -17.49 8.21 -12.10
N TYR A 115 -17.64 9.12 -11.14
CA TYR A 115 -18.25 10.43 -11.38
C TYR A 115 -17.26 11.49 -11.86
N ALA A 116 -15.97 11.41 -11.48
CA ALA A 116 -14.96 12.37 -11.92
C ALA A 116 -14.37 12.02 -13.29
N ASN A 117 -14.16 13.06 -14.12
CA ASN A 117 -13.43 12.92 -15.39
C ASN A 117 -11.91 13.10 -15.24
N ILE A 118 -11.44 13.51 -14.06
CA ILE A 118 -10.02 13.61 -13.70
C ILE A 118 -9.57 12.35 -12.96
N PRO A 119 -8.27 12.03 -12.96
CA PRO A 119 -7.74 10.83 -12.28
C PRO A 119 -8.06 10.79 -10.79
N VAL A 120 -8.38 9.58 -10.29
CA VAL A 120 -8.59 9.30 -8.86
C VAL A 120 -7.56 8.29 -8.36
N ILE A 121 -6.92 8.60 -7.23
CA ILE A 121 -5.90 7.78 -6.59
C ILE A 121 -6.40 7.30 -5.23
N ASN A 122 -6.54 5.99 -5.07
CA ASN A 122 -6.77 5.36 -3.79
C ASN A 122 -5.50 5.41 -2.92
N ALA A 123 -5.46 6.31 -1.97
CA ALA A 123 -4.35 6.41 -1.03
C ALA A 123 -4.47 5.43 0.15
N LEU A 124 -5.66 5.01 0.50
CA LEU A 124 -6.04 3.91 1.39
C LEU A 124 -7.55 3.88 1.57
N THR A 125 -8.10 2.67 1.60
CA THR A 125 -9.42 2.34 2.17
C THR A 125 -9.29 1.20 3.17
N ASP A 126 -10.38 0.82 3.83
CA ASP A 126 -10.39 -0.36 4.70
C ASP A 126 -10.23 -1.67 3.89
N LEU A 127 -10.48 -1.64 2.57
CA LEU A 127 -10.31 -2.80 1.70
C LEU A 127 -8.91 -2.88 1.06
N LEU A 128 -8.31 -1.77 0.61
CA LEU A 128 -7.09 -1.74 -0.18
C LEU A 128 -6.15 -0.57 0.17
N HIS A 129 -4.83 -0.80 -0.05
CA HIS A 129 -3.77 0.21 0.06
C HIS A 129 -2.75 0.12 -1.08
N PRO A 130 -3.14 0.38 -2.35
CA PRO A 130 -2.29 0.14 -3.52
C PRO A 130 -0.99 0.96 -3.52
N CYS A 131 -1.04 2.21 -3.05
CA CYS A 131 0.15 3.07 -2.97
C CYS A 131 1.23 2.55 -2.02
N GLN A 132 0.85 1.84 -0.95
CA GLN A 132 1.80 1.20 -0.06
C GLN A 132 2.51 0.06 -0.78
N VAL A 133 1.75 -0.82 -1.41
CA VAL A 133 2.33 -2.01 -2.04
C VAL A 133 3.25 -1.66 -3.21
N LEU A 134 2.98 -0.58 -3.94
CA LEU A 134 3.96 -0.08 -4.92
C LEU A 134 5.29 0.31 -4.27
N ALA A 135 5.26 0.92 -3.07
CA ALA A 135 6.48 1.24 -2.31
C ALA A 135 7.16 -0.03 -1.79
N ASP A 136 6.39 -1.01 -1.35
CA ASP A 136 6.90 -2.31 -0.87
C ASP A 136 7.63 -3.06 -2.00
N LEU A 137 7.05 -3.09 -3.19
CA LEU A 137 7.68 -3.69 -4.38
C LEU A 137 8.95 -2.93 -4.80
N MET A 138 8.96 -1.59 -4.75
CA MET A 138 10.17 -0.80 -5.00
C MET A 138 11.26 -1.15 -4.00
N THR A 139 10.94 -1.24 -2.71
CA THR A 139 11.88 -1.56 -1.64
C THR A 139 12.42 -2.97 -1.80
N THR A 140 11.53 -3.93 -2.09
CA THR A 140 11.94 -5.31 -2.40
C THR A 140 12.94 -5.33 -3.56
N TYR A 141 12.65 -4.61 -4.64
CA TYR A 141 13.56 -4.55 -5.79
C TYR A 141 14.92 -3.92 -5.44
N GLU A 142 14.95 -2.86 -4.65
CA GLU A 142 16.19 -2.19 -4.23
C GLU A 142 17.10 -3.11 -3.39
N HIS A 143 16.51 -3.93 -2.51
CA HIS A 143 17.26 -4.82 -1.63
C HIS A 143 17.58 -6.19 -2.24
N LYS A 144 16.73 -6.69 -3.15
CA LYS A 144 16.89 -8.03 -3.75
C LYS A 144 17.36 -8.01 -5.21
N GLY A 145 17.37 -6.85 -5.88
CA GLY A 145 17.78 -6.70 -7.28
C GLY A 145 16.78 -7.26 -8.31
N LYS A 146 15.70 -7.89 -7.86
CA LYS A 146 14.63 -8.48 -8.68
C LYS A 146 13.35 -8.55 -7.91
N LEU A 147 12.25 -8.88 -8.60
CA LEU A 147 10.96 -9.24 -7.98
C LEU A 147 10.55 -10.66 -8.38
N GLU A 148 10.65 -10.97 -9.65
CA GLU A 148 10.21 -12.26 -10.19
C GLU A 148 10.86 -13.45 -9.47
N GLY A 149 10.03 -14.39 -9.02
CA GLY A 149 10.45 -15.61 -8.35
C GLY A 149 10.86 -15.42 -6.89
N LEU A 150 10.68 -14.23 -6.30
CA LEU A 150 10.74 -14.06 -4.85
C LEU A 150 9.44 -14.48 -4.20
N LYS A 151 9.51 -14.81 -2.90
CA LYS A 151 8.36 -15.10 -2.05
C LYS A 151 8.19 -14.03 -0.99
N LEU A 152 6.99 -13.45 -0.89
CA LEU A 152 6.58 -12.61 0.21
C LEU A 152 5.69 -13.39 1.17
N ALA A 153 5.97 -13.34 2.47
CA ALA A 153 5.11 -13.85 3.53
C ALA A 153 4.54 -12.70 4.35
N TYR A 154 3.22 -12.61 4.40
CA TYR A 154 2.49 -11.71 5.30
C TYR A 154 1.92 -12.50 6.48
N ILE A 155 2.10 -11.99 7.70
CA ILE A 155 1.65 -12.64 8.93
C ILE A 155 0.89 -11.62 9.76
N GLY A 156 -0.41 -11.85 9.99
CA GLY A 156 -1.24 -10.93 10.75
C GLY A 156 -2.72 -10.97 10.40
N ASP A 157 -3.37 -9.82 10.39
CA ASP A 157 -4.79 -9.67 10.07
C ASP A 157 -5.02 -9.72 8.55
N GLY A 158 -6.10 -10.36 8.11
CA GLY A 158 -6.55 -10.36 6.71
C GLY A 158 -7.14 -9.02 6.29
N ASN A 159 -6.36 -7.95 6.43
CA ASN A 159 -6.75 -6.57 6.23
C ASN A 159 -6.39 -6.04 4.82
N ASN A 160 -6.55 -4.73 4.62
CA ASN A 160 -6.24 -4.04 3.36
C ASN A 160 -4.78 -4.19 2.89
N MET A 161 -3.82 -4.41 3.82
CA MET A 161 -2.43 -4.68 3.44
C MET A 161 -2.28 -6.08 2.87
N ALA A 162 -2.80 -7.12 3.56
CA ALA A 162 -2.83 -8.49 3.05
C ALA A 162 -3.48 -8.57 1.67
N HIS A 163 -4.63 -7.89 1.51
CA HIS A 163 -5.36 -7.80 0.24
C HIS A 163 -4.49 -7.21 -0.89
N SER A 164 -3.89 -6.06 -0.63
CA SER A 164 -3.12 -5.35 -1.65
C SER A 164 -1.79 -6.04 -1.97
N LEU A 165 -1.16 -6.69 -0.98
CA LEU A 165 0.06 -7.49 -1.18
C LEU A 165 -0.19 -8.70 -2.08
N MET A 166 -1.33 -9.39 -1.94
CA MET A 166 -1.69 -10.47 -2.87
C MET A 166 -1.72 -9.97 -4.32
N TYR A 167 -2.41 -8.86 -4.58
CA TYR A 167 -2.47 -8.28 -5.93
C TYR A 167 -1.09 -7.84 -6.43
N GLY A 168 -0.34 -7.13 -5.59
CA GLY A 168 1.01 -6.66 -5.95
C GLY A 168 1.97 -7.78 -6.28
N CYS A 169 2.01 -8.84 -5.47
CA CYS A 169 2.85 -10.02 -5.71
C CYS A 169 2.48 -10.70 -7.03
N ALA A 170 1.19 -10.92 -7.30
CA ALA A 170 0.74 -11.52 -8.55
C ALA A 170 1.20 -10.70 -9.77
N LYS A 171 1.05 -9.35 -9.73
CA LYS A 171 1.47 -8.47 -10.84
C LYS A 171 2.99 -8.39 -11.00
N ALA A 172 3.74 -8.53 -9.91
CA ALA A 172 5.20 -8.50 -9.91
C ALA A 172 5.87 -9.86 -10.20
N GLY A 173 5.08 -10.93 -10.38
CA GLY A 173 5.61 -12.28 -10.60
C GLY A 173 6.29 -12.88 -9.36
N MET A 174 5.79 -12.54 -8.17
CA MET A 174 6.24 -13.07 -6.88
C MET A 174 5.24 -14.11 -6.35
N ASP A 175 5.74 -15.09 -5.61
CA ASP A 175 4.89 -15.95 -4.79
C ASP A 175 4.45 -15.20 -3.53
N CYS A 176 3.25 -15.52 -3.02
CA CYS A 176 2.71 -14.87 -1.83
C CYS A 176 2.14 -15.90 -0.85
N ALA A 177 2.46 -15.76 0.42
CA ALA A 177 1.89 -16.55 1.49
C ALA A 177 1.29 -15.63 2.55
N ILE A 178 0.02 -15.85 2.89
CA ILE A 178 -0.72 -15.07 3.90
C ILE A 178 -1.09 -16.00 5.04
N ALA A 179 -0.63 -15.70 6.25
CA ALA A 179 -1.02 -16.39 7.47
C ALA A 179 -1.89 -15.49 8.35
N THR A 180 -3.13 -15.92 8.58
CA THR A 180 -4.11 -15.20 9.40
C THR A 180 -4.76 -16.12 10.41
N PRO A 181 -5.16 -15.66 11.62
CA PRO A 181 -5.97 -16.45 12.53
C PRO A 181 -7.31 -16.85 11.91
N GLU A 182 -7.90 -17.93 12.41
CA GLU A 182 -9.30 -18.27 12.09
C GLU A 182 -10.23 -17.09 12.40
N ASN A 183 -11.18 -16.83 11.50
CA ASN A 183 -12.14 -15.71 11.53
C ASN A 183 -11.52 -14.32 11.26
N TYR A 184 -10.23 -14.25 10.92
CA TYR A 184 -9.55 -13.01 10.50
C TYR A 184 -8.92 -13.15 9.11
N GLN A 185 -9.51 -14.00 8.27
CA GLN A 185 -9.06 -14.22 6.90
C GLN A 185 -9.34 -12.99 6.03
N CYS A 186 -8.63 -12.94 4.91
CA CYS A 186 -8.86 -11.94 3.88
C CYS A 186 -10.29 -12.04 3.31
N ASP A 187 -10.78 -10.91 2.78
CA ASP A 187 -12.06 -10.83 2.10
C ASP A 187 -12.16 -11.88 0.97
N ALA A 188 -13.31 -12.55 0.89
CA ALA A 188 -13.50 -13.67 -0.03
C ALA A 188 -13.49 -13.27 -1.51
N GLU A 189 -13.99 -12.09 -1.85
CA GLU A 189 -13.98 -11.57 -3.22
C GLU A 189 -12.55 -11.17 -3.62
N VAL A 190 -11.82 -10.50 -2.72
CA VAL A 190 -10.40 -10.19 -2.92
C VAL A 190 -9.58 -11.46 -3.14
N VAL A 191 -9.81 -12.49 -2.34
CA VAL A 191 -9.12 -13.79 -2.49
C VAL A 191 -9.44 -14.44 -3.83
N ALA A 192 -10.70 -14.40 -4.27
CA ALA A 192 -11.09 -14.94 -5.58
C ALA A 192 -10.37 -14.21 -6.72
N ASN A 193 -10.38 -12.89 -6.71
CA ASN A 193 -9.68 -12.06 -7.69
C ASN A 193 -8.16 -12.30 -7.67
N ALA A 194 -7.56 -12.39 -6.49
CA ALA A 194 -6.13 -12.69 -6.33
C ALA A 194 -5.76 -14.06 -6.92
N LYS A 195 -6.55 -15.10 -6.66
CA LYS A 195 -6.34 -16.42 -7.25
C LYS A 195 -6.33 -16.40 -8.78
N ASP A 196 -7.21 -15.60 -9.39
CA ASP A 196 -7.24 -15.42 -10.85
C ASP A 196 -5.98 -14.70 -11.36
N ASP A 197 -5.50 -13.69 -10.64
CA ASP A 197 -4.26 -12.99 -10.99
C ASP A 197 -3.03 -13.91 -10.84
N PHE A 198 -2.95 -14.69 -9.75
CA PHE A 198 -1.89 -15.69 -9.56
C PHE A 198 -1.90 -16.78 -10.63
N LYS A 199 -3.09 -17.22 -11.04
CA LYS A 199 -3.22 -18.17 -12.17
C LYS A 199 -2.67 -17.59 -13.48
N LYS A 200 -2.91 -16.30 -13.75
CA LYS A 200 -2.39 -15.61 -14.93
C LYS A 200 -0.87 -15.44 -14.89
N SER A 201 -0.31 -15.11 -13.71
CA SER A 201 1.14 -14.94 -13.53
C SER A 201 1.91 -16.27 -13.41
N GLY A 202 1.22 -17.39 -13.17
CA GLY A 202 1.84 -18.70 -12.96
C GLY A 202 2.61 -18.80 -11.63
N LYS A 203 2.25 -17.96 -10.65
CA LYS A 203 2.83 -17.93 -9.31
C LYS A 203 1.93 -18.58 -8.26
N GLU A 204 2.47 -18.84 -7.08
CA GLU A 204 1.75 -19.52 -6.00
C GLU A 204 1.16 -18.51 -5.00
N LEU A 205 -0.09 -18.74 -4.59
CA LEU A 205 -0.74 -18.08 -3.48
C LEU A 205 -1.08 -19.11 -2.40
N ILE A 206 -0.43 -19.00 -1.25
CA ILE A 206 -0.68 -19.82 -0.06
C ILE A 206 -1.51 -19.01 0.92
N LEU A 207 -2.65 -19.54 1.33
CA LEU A 207 -3.48 -18.99 2.41
C LEU A 207 -3.55 -20.04 3.53
N THR A 208 -3.06 -19.70 4.71
CA THR A 208 -2.91 -20.63 5.82
C THR A 208 -3.21 -19.97 7.17
N THR A 209 -3.42 -20.78 8.18
CA THR A 209 -3.45 -20.34 9.58
C THR A 209 -2.14 -20.61 10.33
N ASP A 210 -1.13 -21.20 9.64
CA ASP A 210 0.17 -21.51 10.22
C ASP A 210 1.23 -20.48 9.80
N PRO A 211 1.70 -19.60 10.70
CA PRO A 211 2.74 -18.62 10.38
C PRO A 211 4.06 -19.27 9.95
N VAL A 212 4.38 -20.49 10.45
CA VAL A 212 5.62 -21.19 10.08
C VAL A 212 5.55 -21.67 8.64
N GLU A 213 4.41 -22.17 8.20
CA GLU A 213 4.19 -22.54 6.79
C GLU A 213 4.33 -21.34 5.88
N ALA A 214 3.73 -20.21 6.24
CA ALA A 214 3.77 -19.00 5.43
C ALA A 214 5.19 -18.46 5.28
N ILE A 215 5.93 -18.30 6.38
CA ILE A 215 7.24 -17.65 6.40
C ILE A 215 8.36 -18.51 5.78
N LYS A 216 8.14 -19.82 5.67
CA LYS A 216 9.17 -20.74 5.20
C LYS A 216 9.77 -20.33 3.87
N ASN A 217 11.10 -20.10 3.89
CA ASN A 217 11.90 -19.64 2.73
C ASN A 217 11.40 -18.34 2.09
N ALA A 218 10.69 -17.48 2.82
CA ALA A 218 10.27 -16.18 2.31
C ALA A 218 11.48 -15.23 2.18
N ASP A 219 11.56 -14.51 1.06
CA ASP A 219 12.55 -13.47 0.80
C ASP A 219 12.16 -12.14 1.45
N VAL A 220 10.86 -11.92 1.63
CA VAL A 220 10.28 -10.75 2.28
C VAL A 220 9.30 -11.22 3.34
N VAL A 221 9.49 -10.75 4.57
CA VAL A 221 8.57 -11.00 5.69
C VAL A 221 7.86 -9.70 6.03
N TYR A 222 6.56 -9.72 6.00
CA TYR A 222 5.71 -8.55 6.22
C TYR A 222 4.73 -8.78 7.36
N THR A 223 4.52 -7.77 8.18
CA THR A 223 3.39 -7.72 9.12
C THR A 223 2.81 -6.32 9.21
N ASP A 224 1.62 -6.20 9.75
CA ASP A 224 0.95 -4.94 10.01
C ASP A 224 0.29 -4.96 11.39
N THR A 225 -0.13 -3.80 11.88
CA THR A 225 -0.82 -3.67 13.16
C THR A 225 -2.04 -4.59 13.24
N TRP A 226 -2.20 -5.28 14.38
CA TRP A 226 -3.36 -6.14 14.61
C TRP A 226 -4.65 -5.38 14.89
N VAL A 227 -4.53 -4.10 15.22
CA VAL A 227 -5.66 -3.22 15.54
C VAL A 227 -5.61 -2.01 14.62
N SER A 228 -6.42 -2.05 13.58
CA SER A 228 -6.55 -0.92 12.66
C SER A 228 -7.29 0.26 13.31
N MET A 229 -7.11 1.45 12.75
CA MET A 229 -7.82 2.65 13.19
C MET A 229 -9.33 2.44 13.11
N GLY A 230 -10.03 2.65 14.22
CA GLY A 230 -11.47 2.39 14.36
C GLY A 230 -11.81 1.06 15.04
N GLN A 231 -10.82 0.20 15.33
CA GLN A 231 -10.99 -1.09 16.01
C GLN A 231 -10.45 -1.10 17.44
N GLU A 232 -10.19 0.08 18.03
CA GLU A 232 -9.52 0.21 19.34
C GLU A 232 -10.30 -0.48 20.46
N ALA A 233 -11.63 -0.61 20.34
CA ALA A 233 -12.49 -1.32 21.30
C ALA A 233 -12.19 -2.83 21.40
N GLU A 234 -11.68 -3.44 20.31
CA GLU A 234 -11.37 -4.88 20.23
C GLU A 234 -9.91 -5.19 20.63
N LYS A 235 -9.12 -4.18 20.99
CA LYS A 235 -7.67 -4.29 21.19
C LYS A 235 -7.25 -5.46 22.08
N ALA A 236 -7.88 -5.60 23.23
CA ALA A 236 -7.48 -6.63 24.22
C ALA A 236 -7.80 -8.06 23.75
N GLU A 237 -8.87 -8.25 23.00
CA GLU A 237 -9.25 -9.52 22.42
C GLU A 237 -8.34 -9.88 21.24
N ARG A 238 -8.16 -8.95 20.31
CA ARG A 238 -7.29 -9.13 19.14
C ARG A 238 -5.86 -9.44 19.57
N GLN A 239 -5.31 -8.78 20.58
CA GLN A 239 -3.98 -9.07 21.10
C GLN A 239 -3.82 -10.53 21.55
N LYS A 240 -4.82 -11.12 22.20
CA LYS A 240 -4.75 -12.52 22.61
C LYS A 240 -4.79 -13.48 21.42
N ILE A 241 -5.63 -13.19 20.44
CA ILE A 241 -5.83 -14.04 19.25
C ILE A 241 -4.60 -13.98 18.35
N PHE A 242 -4.02 -12.79 18.18
CA PHE A 242 -2.89 -12.57 17.26
C PHE A 242 -1.52 -12.83 17.87
N MET A 243 -1.39 -12.99 19.20
CA MET A 243 -0.08 -13.25 19.82
C MET A 243 0.70 -14.43 19.21
N PRO A 244 0.08 -15.55 18.79
CA PRO A 244 0.77 -16.63 18.08
C PRO A 244 1.29 -16.23 16.69
N TYR A 245 0.84 -15.09 16.16
CA TYR A 245 1.22 -14.53 14.85
C TYR A 245 2.25 -13.40 14.96
N GLN A 246 2.84 -13.21 16.16
CA GLN A 246 3.90 -12.24 16.35
C GLN A 246 5.13 -12.61 15.51
N VAL A 247 5.62 -11.69 14.70
CA VAL A 247 6.90 -11.85 14.00
C VAL A 247 8.02 -11.58 14.99
N ASN A 248 8.58 -12.64 15.54
CA ASN A 248 9.72 -12.63 16.47
C ASN A 248 10.92 -13.34 15.86
N GLY A 249 12.07 -13.31 16.53
CA GLY A 249 13.31 -13.91 16.03
C GLY A 249 13.22 -15.40 15.76
N GLU A 250 12.44 -16.16 16.55
CA GLU A 250 12.28 -17.60 16.33
C GLU A 250 11.45 -17.90 15.08
N LEU A 251 10.38 -17.14 14.84
CA LEU A 251 9.59 -17.27 13.62
C LEU A 251 10.41 -16.82 12.40
N PHE A 252 11.11 -15.69 12.52
CA PHE A 252 11.88 -15.09 11.43
C PHE A 252 13.04 -15.99 10.93
N LYS A 253 13.60 -16.86 11.77
CA LYS A 253 14.63 -17.85 11.38
C LYS A 253 14.16 -18.85 10.31
N ASN A 254 12.87 -18.99 10.08
CA ASN A 254 12.33 -19.87 9.04
C ASN A 254 12.27 -19.21 7.65
N ALA A 255 12.50 -17.91 7.56
CA ALA A 255 12.64 -17.19 6.29
C ALA A 255 13.98 -17.51 5.62
N ALA A 256 14.20 -17.00 4.42
CA ALA A 256 15.51 -17.09 3.75
C ALA A 256 16.59 -16.36 4.55
N ASP A 257 17.84 -16.82 4.49
CA ASP A 257 18.94 -16.24 5.26
C ASP A 257 19.15 -14.74 5.00
N ASP A 258 18.86 -14.29 3.78
CA ASP A 258 18.94 -12.90 3.34
C ASP A 258 17.56 -12.21 3.30
N ALA A 259 16.56 -12.76 3.94
CA ALA A 259 15.22 -12.17 4.00
C ALA A 259 15.26 -10.75 4.57
N VAL A 260 14.38 -9.88 4.04
CA VAL A 260 14.16 -8.54 4.59
C VAL A 260 12.84 -8.49 5.33
N PHE A 261 12.77 -7.66 6.39
CA PHE A 261 11.56 -7.39 7.16
C PHE A 261 10.96 -6.05 6.74
N MET A 262 9.64 -6.02 6.52
CA MET A 262 8.85 -4.85 6.15
C MET A 262 7.65 -4.64 7.07
N HIS A 263 7.24 -3.39 7.21
CA HIS A 263 6.05 -2.96 7.95
C HIS A 263 5.65 -1.53 7.53
N CYS A 264 4.42 -1.34 7.09
CA CYS A 264 3.93 -0.05 6.58
C CYS A 264 3.87 1.08 7.62
N LEU A 265 4.10 0.77 8.90
CA LEU A 265 4.02 1.70 10.03
C LEU A 265 2.64 2.40 10.18
N PRO A 266 2.20 2.72 11.44
CA PRO A 266 2.96 2.60 12.70
C PRO A 266 3.06 1.15 13.18
N ALA A 267 4.12 0.80 13.89
CA ALA A 267 4.33 -0.53 14.46
C ALA A 267 4.29 -0.48 16.00
N TYR A 268 3.81 -1.56 16.59
CA TYR A 268 3.75 -1.72 18.04
C TYR A 268 4.68 -2.86 18.49
N ARG A 269 5.92 -2.47 18.86
CA ARG A 269 6.94 -3.40 19.38
C ARG A 269 6.43 -4.19 20.57
N GLY A 270 6.66 -5.50 20.55
CA GLY A 270 6.13 -6.44 21.56
C GLY A 270 4.70 -6.92 21.28
N PHE A 271 4.04 -6.41 20.22
CA PHE A 271 2.77 -6.92 19.71
C PHE A 271 2.99 -7.66 18.39
N GLU A 272 2.67 -7.08 17.25
CA GLU A 272 2.79 -7.74 15.95
C GLU A 272 4.23 -8.09 15.57
N VAL A 273 5.21 -7.40 16.13
CA VAL A 273 6.63 -7.63 15.87
C VAL A 273 7.45 -7.37 17.13
N THR A 274 8.54 -8.13 17.32
CA THR A 274 9.52 -7.87 18.39
C THR A 274 10.52 -6.79 17.97
N GLU A 275 11.09 -6.10 18.98
CA GLU A 275 12.11 -5.07 18.77
C GLU A 275 13.34 -5.62 18.03
N GLU A 276 13.78 -6.84 18.34
CA GLU A 276 14.92 -7.50 17.70
C GLU A 276 14.74 -7.68 16.17
N VAL A 277 13.49 -7.85 15.69
CA VAL A 277 13.19 -8.01 14.26
C VAL A 277 13.05 -6.65 13.60
N ILE A 278 12.17 -5.78 14.13
CA ILE A 278 11.86 -4.50 13.48
C ILE A 278 13.02 -3.50 13.50
N ASP A 279 13.87 -3.55 14.54
CA ASP A 279 15.05 -2.70 14.67
C ASP A 279 16.34 -3.47 14.32
N GLY A 280 16.21 -4.71 13.85
CA GLY A 280 17.30 -5.58 13.44
C GLY A 280 17.91 -5.23 12.09
N PRO A 281 19.05 -5.85 11.73
CA PRO A 281 19.81 -5.51 10.52
C PRO A 281 19.07 -5.89 9.21
N GLN A 282 18.08 -6.76 9.26
CA GLN A 282 17.28 -7.19 8.11
C GLN A 282 16.02 -6.32 7.90
N SER A 283 15.77 -5.37 8.81
CA SER A 283 14.63 -4.46 8.72
C SER A 283 14.91 -3.34 7.71
N VAL A 284 13.98 -3.16 6.77
CA VAL A 284 14.07 -2.12 5.72
C VAL A 284 12.88 -1.15 5.78
N ILE A 285 12.23 -1.06 6.94
CA ILE A 285 10.99 -0.27 7.15
C ILE A 285 11.13 1.22 6.84
N PHE A 286 12.32 1.80 6.99
CA PHE A 286 12.52 3.22 6.71
C PHE A 286 12.79 3.48 5.22
N ASP A 287 13.44 2.55 4.52
CA ASP A 287 13.55 2.58 3.05
C ASP A 287 12.17 2.40 2.41
N GLU A 288 11.36 1.49 2.96
CA GLU A 288 9.95 1.30 2.61
C GLU A 288 9.13 2.58 2.80
N ALA A 289 9.27 3.23 3.95
CA ALA A 289 8.60 4.51 4.23
C ALA A 289 9.05 5.63 3.28
N GLU A 290 10.35 5.72 2.93
CA GLU A 290 10.88 6.66 1.93
C GLU A 290 10.27 6.37 0.55
N ASN A 291 10.18 5.11 0.15
CA ASN A 291 9.66 4.70 -1.15
C ASN A 291 8.19 5.06 -1.37
N ARG A 292 7.42 5.32 -0.30
CA ARG A 292 6.09 5.93 -0.41
C ARG A 292 6.11 7.23 -1.22
N LEU A 293 7.11 8.07 -0.98
CA LEU A 293 7.28 9.32 -1.75
C LEU A 293 7.49 9.04 -3.24
N HIS A 294 8.39 8.12 -3.55
CA HIS A 294 8.83 7.88 -4.93
C HIS A 294 7.79 7.09 -5.74
N ALA A 295 7.14 6.08 -5.14
CA ALA A 295 6.04 5.35 -5.75
C ALA A 295 4.86 6.29 -6.07
N GLN A 296 4.48 7.16 -5.14
CA GLN A 296 3.39 8.11 -5.34
C GLN A 296 3.75 9.19 -6.37
N LYS A 297 5.01 9.62 -6.45
CA LYS A 297 5.48 10.48 -7.57
C LYS A 297 5.27 9.80 -8.92
N ALA A 298 5.61 8.51 -9.04
CA ALA A 298 5.38 7.77 -10.28
C ALA A 298 3.89 7.68 -10.64
N VAL A 299 3.03 7.40 -9.65
CA VAL A 299 1.58 7.37 -9.86
C VAL A 299 1.06 8.73 -10.33
N MET A 300 1.39 9.81 -9.63
CA MET A 300 0.95 11.16 -10.00
C MET A 300 1.47 11.58 -11.38
N ALA A 301 2.75 11.32 -11.67
CA ALA A 301 3.35 11.63 -12.96
C ALA A 301 2.70 10.86 -14.12
N THR A 302 2.32 9.60 -13.89
CA THR A 302 1.66 8.76 -14.91
C THR A 302 0.22 9.17 -15.17
N LEU A 303 -0.52 9.55 -14.13
CA LEU A 303 -1.95 9.86 -14.24
C LEU A 303 -2.25 11.31 -14.63
N MET A 304 -1.39 12.23 -14.25
CA MET A 304 -1.63 13.67 -14.39
C MET A 304 -0.64 14.37 -15.34
N GLY A 305 0.43 13.68 -15.76
CA GLY A 305 1.50 14.18 -16.63
C GLY A 305 1.17 14.27 -18.11
#